data_6009ca73728e59bd9269e47990b53271
#
_entry.id   6009ca73728e59bd9269e47990b53271
#
_cell.length_a   1.000
_cell.length_b   1.000
_cell.length_c   1.000
_cell.angle_alpha   90.00
_cell.angle_beta   90.00
_cell.angle_gamma   90.00
#
_symmetry.space_group_name_H-M   'P 1'
#
loop_
_entity.id
_entity.type
_entity.pdbx_description
1 polymer ?
#
loop_
_entity_poly.entity_id
_entity_poly.type
_entity_poly.pdbx_seq_one_letter_code
_entity_poly.pdbx_strand_id
1 'polypeptide(L)'
;YLAQKMINGPLAKVEFILYGSFARTYHGHGTDRALLGGIMGFSTDDMRIRNSFEIATENGLKYSFTPNEEETDIHPNTVDIIMTNTAGQEMTIRGESLGGGKVHITQINHVEVDFTGEYSAIIVVQKDVPGVVAWITSCLSDRRVNIAFMRLFRESKGHTAYTIVESDGKLPEEIADTIRQNEHVLDV
;
A
#
# COMPACT_ATOMS: atom_id res chain seq x y z
N TYR A 1 4.71 -2.07 6.07
CA TYR A 1 4.43 -0.73 6.61
C TYR A 1 3.61 0.13 5.63
N LEU A 2 4.08 0.35 4.39
CA LEU A 2 3.32 1.16 3.41
C LEU A 2 1.94 0.57 3.13
N ALA A 3 1.86 -0.72 2.84
CA ALA A 3 0.61 -1.43 2.56
C ALA A 3 -0.42 -1.30 3.71
N GLN A 4 0.04 -1.41 4.95
CA GLN A 4 -0.84 -1.27 6.13
C GLN A 4 -1.53 0.10 6.21
N LYS A 5 -0.87 1.15 5.73
CA LYS A 5 -1.45 2.51 5.70
C LYS A 5 -2.50 2.72 4.61
N MET A 6 -2.60 1.79 3.67
CA MET A 6 -3.50 1.89 2.52
C MET A 6 -4.85 1.21 2.77
N ILE A 7 -5.00 0.44 3.85
CA ILE A 7 -6.26 -0.17 4.22
C ILE A 7 -6.79 0.46 5.52
N ASN A 8 -8.07 0.79 5.53
CA ASN A 8 -8.71 1.39 6.70
C ASN A 8 -9.05 0.37 7.78
N GLY A 9 -8.88 0.76 9.03
CA GLY A 9 -9.26 -0.01 10.20
C GLY A 9 -8.32 -1.17 10.56
N PRO A 10 -8.63 -1.90 11.64
CA PRO A 10 -7.80 -3.00 12.12
C PRO A 10 -7.81 -4.17 11.16
N LEU A 11 -6.65 -4.81 10.97
CA LEU A 11 -6.52 -6.01 10.15
C LEU A 11 -6.99 -7.26 10.90
N ALA A 12 -7.74 -8.11 10.20
CA ALA A 12 -8.14 -9.43 10.67
C ALA A 12 -7.27 -10.55 10.05
N LYS A 13 -6.85 -10.35 8.79
CA LYS A 13 -6.09 -11.34 8.03
C LYS A 13 -5.13 -10.67 7.06
N VAL A 14 -3.98 -11.29 6.84
CA VAL A 14 -3.03 -10.96 5.77
C VAL A 14 -2.47 -12.23 5.13
N GLU A 15 -2.40 -12.24 3.81
CA GLU A 15 -1.78 -13.30 3.03
C GLU A 15 -0.65 -12.69 2.19
N PHE A 16 0.51 -13.35 2.19
CA PHE A 16 1.66 -12.96 1.40
C PHE A 16 1.90 -14.02 0.33
N ILE A 17 1.84 -13.64 -0.95
CA ILE A 17 2.27 -14.49 -2.06
C ILE A 17 3.64 -13.99 -2.49
N LEU A 18 4.63 -14.84 -2.42
CA LEU A 18 6.03 -14.50 -2.62
C LEU A 18 6.52 -15.05 -3.95
N TYR A 19 7.24 -14.25 -4.72
CA TYR A 19 7.69 -14.60 -6.06
C TYR A 19 9.22 -14.65 -6.15
N GLY A 20 9.72 -15.32 -7.15
CA GLY A 20 11.12 -15.35 -7.55
C GLY A 20 12.09 -15.68 -6.41
N SER A 21 13.03 -14.78 -6.10
CA SER A 21 13.99 -14.97 -5.00
C SER A 21 13.30 -14.98 -3.63
N PHE A 22 12.29 -14.13 -3.44
CA PHE A 22 11.52 -14.12 -2.19
C PHE A 22 10.85 -15.46 -1.93
N ALA A 23 10.25 -16.09 -2.93
CA ALA A 23 9.62 -17.42 -2.78
C ALA A 23 10.58 -18.48 -2.23
N ARG A 24 11.86 -18.41 -2.62
CA ARG A 24 12.88 -19.39 -2.24
C ARG A 24 13.61 -19.09 -0.94
N THR A 25 13.69 -17.81 -0.55
CA THR A 25 14.62 -17.36 0.52
C THR A 25 13.95 -16.70 1.71
N TYR A 26 12.65 -16.42 1.65
CA TYR A 26 11.94 -15.58 2.64
C TYR A 26 12.12 -16.06 4.09
N HIS A 27 12.11 -17.36 4.30
CA HIS A 27 12.21 -17.95 5.63
C HIS A 27 13.61 -17.83 6.22
N GLY A 28 14.65 -18.06 5.41
CA GLY A 28 16.06 -18.02 5.87
C GLY A 28 16.59 -16.61 6.09
N HIS A 29 16.06 -15.62 5.38
CA HIS A 29 16.50 -14.23 5.45
C HIS A 29 15.63 -13.34 6.34
N GLY A 30 14.59 -13.90 6.96
CA GLY A 30 13.70 -13.15 7.86
C GLY A 30 12.75 -12.19 7.12
N THR A 31 12.57 -12.38 5.81
CA THR A 31 11.63 -11.58 4.99
C THR A 31 10.20 -11.75 5.48
N ASP A 32 9.83 -12.96 5.90
CA ASP A 32 8.54 -13.28 6.53
C ASP A 32 8.27 -12.42 7.77
N ARG A 33 9.25 -12.33 8.67
CA ARG A 33 9.14 -11.52 9.89
C ARG A 33 9.09 -10.03 9.58
N ALA A 34 9.89 -9.58 8.61
CA ALA A 34 9.92 -8.18 8.20
C ALA A 34 8.59 -7.76 7.54
N LEU A 35 8.02 -8.60 6.67
CA LEU A 35 6.73 -8.34 6.03
C LEU A 35 5.61 -8.30 7.08
N LEU A 36 5.53 -9.27 7.97
CA LEU A 36 4.50 -9.32 9.00
C LEU A 36 4.66 -8.18 10.01
N GLY A 37 5.90 -7.88 10.44
CA GLY A 37 6.18 -6.72 11.29
C GLY A 37 5.77 -5.40 10.65
N GLY A 38 6.05 -5.23 9.35
CA GLY A 38 5.65 -4.05 8.60
C GLY A 38 4.12 -3.89 8.52
N ILE A 39 3.37 -4.97 8.37
CA ILE A 39 1.89 -4.97 8.42
C ILE A 39 1.36 -4.59 9.82
N MET A 40 2.07 -4.94 10.86
CA MET A 40 1.75 -4.49 12.23
C MET A 40 2.22 -3.06 12.55
N GLY A 41 2.77 -2.34 11.57
CA GLY A 41 3.21 -0.95 11.70
C GLY A 41 4.61 -0.77 12.29
N PHE A 42 5.43 -1.83 12.37
CA PHE A 42 6.79 -1.73 12.88
C PHE A 42 7.69 -1.02 11.85
N SER A 43 8.54 -0.13 12.32
CA SER A 43 9.62 0.46 11.52
C SER A 43 10.72 -0.56 11.22
N THR A 44 11.57 -0.28 10.25
CA THR A 44 12.62 -1.22 9.78
C THR A 44 13.68 -1.55 10.83
N ASP A 45 13.84 -0.72 11.85
CA ASP A 45 14.76 -0.86 12.98
C ASP A 45 14.08 -1.37 14.25
N ASP A 46 12.79 -1.68 14.20
CA ASP A 46 12.03 -2.12 15.37
C ASP A 46 12.45 -3.53 15.81
N MET A 47 12.91 -3.64 17.03
CA MET A 47 13.36 -4.91 17.62
C MET A 47 12.26 -5.97 17.71
N ARG A 48 10.99 -5.57 17.71
CA ARG A 48 9.82 -6.46 17.74
C ARG A 48 9.66 -7.29 16.47
N ILE A 49 10.31 -6.90 15.36
CA ILE A 49 10.30 -7.68 14.11
C ILE A 49 10.72 -9.14 14.36
N ARG A 50 11.65 -9.36 15.29
CA ARG A 50 12.13 -10.71 15.63
C ARG A 50 11.03 -11.63 16.16
N ASN A 51 10.04 -11.05 16.84
CA ASN A 51 8.92 -11.74 17.48
C ASN A 51 7.59 -11.45 16.77
N SER A 52 7.63 -11.08 15.48
CA SER A 52 6.44 -10.67 14.73
C SER A 52 5.39 -11.76 14.65
N PHE A 53 5.78 -13.04 14.62
CA PHE A 53 4.82 -14.17 14.59
C PHE A 53 4.05 -14.31 15.90
N GLU A 54 4.75 -14.23 17.02
CA GLU A 54 4.17 -14.30 18.37
C GLU A 54 3.22 -13.11 18.58
N ILE A 55 3.69 -11.90 18.26
CA ILE A 55 2.90 -10.68 18.42
C ILE A 55 1.65 -10.68 17.51
N ALA A 56 1.76 -11.14 16.26
CA ALA A 56 0.62 -11.27 15.37
C ALA A 56 -0.42 -12.25 15.94
N THR A 57 0.03 -13.38 16.49
CA THR A 57 -0.85 -14.38 17.10
C THR A 57 -1.55 -13.84 18.35
N GLU A 58 -0.82 -13.14 19.21
CA GLU A 58 -1.37 -12.48 20.42
C GLU A 58 -2.41 -11.43 20.08
N ASN A 59 -2.21 -10.70 18.98
CA ASN A 59 -3.14 -9.69 18.47
C ASN A 59 -4.31 -10.28 17.67
N GLY A 60 -4.37 -11.61 17.50
CA GLY A 60 -5.42 -12.28 16.74
C GLY A 60 -5.35 -12.06 15.23
N LEU A 61 -4.24 -11.54 14.70
CA LEU A 61 -4.02 -11.37 13.26
C LEU A 61 -3.73 -12.74 12.62
N LYS A 62 -4.58 -13.17 11.71
CA LYS A 62 -4.33 -14.37 10.89
C LYS A 62 -3.37 -14.02 9.77
N TYR A 63 -2.39 -14.87 9.53
CA TYR A 63 -1.41 -14.65 8.46
C TYR A 63 -1.01 -15.95 7.77
N SER A 64 -0.61 -15.86 6.50
CA SER A 64 -0.04 -16.95 5.72
C SER A 64 0.99 -16.47 4.73
N PHE A 65 1.94 -17.36 4.39
CA PHE A 65 2.96 -17.13 3.38
C PHE A 65 2.88 -18.25 2.36
N THR A 66 2.72 -17.90 1.09
CA THR A 66 2.59 -18.84 -0.03
C THR A 66 3.67 -18.53 -1.06
N PRO A 67 4.70 -19.37 -1.21
CA PRO A 67 5.66 -19.21 -2.29
C PRO A 67 5.00 -19.57 -3.63
N ASN A 68 5.20 -18.72 -4.64
CA ASN A 68 4.81 -18.94 -6.02
C ASN A 68 6.09 -18.99 -6.88
N GLU A 69 6.43 -20.18 -7.34
CA GLU A 69 7.60 -20.41 -8.20
C GLU A 69 7.22 -20.61 -9.68
N GLU A 70 5.93 -20.59 -10.00
CA GLU A 70 5.43 -20.82 -11.35
C GLU A 70 5.53 -19.55 -12.21
N GLU A 71 5.33 -18.38 -11.62
CA GLU A 71 5.40 -17.09 -12.31
C GLU A 71 6.85 -16.61 -12.37
N THR A 72 7.48 -16.72 -13.55
CA THR A 72 8.90 -16.42 -13.76
C THR A 72 9.17 -15.08 -14.44
N ASP A 73 8.16 -14.49 -15.10
CA ASP A 73 8.25 -13.18 -15.75
C ASP A 73 7.83 -12.06 -14.80
N ILE A 74 8.50 -12.01 -13.64
CA ILE A 74 8.23 -11.08 -12.56
C ILE A 74 9.55 -10.68 -11.90
N HIS A 75 9.59 -9.47 -11.31
CA HIS A 75 10.76 -9.05 -10.54
C HIS A 75 11.06 -10.05 -9.40
N PRO A 76 12.32 -10.50 -9.21
CA PRO A 76 12.65 -11.60 -8.30
C PRO A 76 12.31 -11.36 -6.82
N ASN A 77 12.15 -10.12 -6.41
CA ASN A 77 11.80 -9.74 -5.03
C ASN A 77 10.40 -9.13 -4.96
N THR A 78 9.43 -9.78 -5.59
CA THR A 78 8.02 -9.36 -5.59
C THR A 78 7.23 -10.09 -4.51
N VAL A 79 6.27 -9.37 -3.94
CA VAL A 79 5.28 -9.91 -3.00
C VAL A 79 3.90 -9.31 -3.30
N ASP A 80 2.87 -10.15 -3.33
CA ASP A 80 1.49 -9.72 -3.21
C ASP A 80 1.08 -9.79 -1.75
N ILE A 81 0.50 -8.71 -1.25
CA ILE A 81 0.01 -8.55 0.11
C ILE A 81 -1.51 -8.40 0.03
N ILE A 82 -2.22 -9.44 0.43
CA ILE A 82 -3.69 -9.48 0.45
C ILE A 82 -4.12 -9.27 1.89
N MET A 83 -4.74 -8.14 2.15
CA MET A 83 -5.16 -7.70 3.47
C MET A 83 -6.68 -7.72 3.58
N THR A 84 -7.19 -8.23 4.68
CA THR A 84 -8.62 -8.16 5.03
C THR A 84 -8.76 -7.52 6.40
N ASN A 85 -9.52 -6.43 6.50
CA ASN A 85 -9.77 -5.76 7.77
C ASN A 85 -10.92 -6.43 8.55
N THR A 86 -11.16 -5.99 9.77
CA THR A 86 -12.24 -6.53 10.65
C THR A 86 -13.65 -6.23 10.12
N ALA A 87 -13.81 -5.29 9.20
CA ALA A 87 -15.07 -4.99 8.51
C ALA A 87 -15.28 -5.87 7.27
N GLY A 88 -14.32 -6.75 6.91
CA GLY A 88 -14.40 -7.63 5.75
C GLY A 88 -13.99 -6.95 4.42
N GLN A 89 -13.45 -5.74 4.47
CA GLN A 89 -12.91 -5.09 3.29
C GLN A 89 -11.56 -5.72 2.94
N GLU A 90 -11.34 -5.97 1.65
CA GLU A 90 -10.11 -6.54 1.14
C GLU A 90 -9.34 -5.53 0.28
N MET A 91 -8.03 -5.58 0.37
CA MET A 91 -7.10 -4.82 -0.46
C MET A 91 -5.90 -5.68 -0.83
N THR A 92 -5.55 -5.68 -2.09
CA THR A 92 -4.37 -6.37 -2.62
C THR A 92 -3.36 -5.33 -3.10
N ILE A 93 -2.10 -5.49 -2.69
CA ILE A 93 -0.98 -4.64 -3.12
C ILE A 93 0.14 -5.53 -3.61
N ARG A 94 0.62 -5.27 -4.83
CA ARG A 94 1.86 -5.86 -5.33
C ARG A 94 3.01 -4.88 -5.14
N GLY A 95 4.05 -5.35 -4.47
CA GLY A 95 5.25 -4.58 -4.21
C GLY A 95 6.53 -5.33 -4.56
N GLU A 96 7.52 -4.58 -5.00
CA GLU A 96 8.85 -5.06 -5.35
C GLU A 96 9.88 -4.43 -4.41
N SER A 97 10.84 -5.23 -3.94
CA SER A 97 12.00 -4.71 -3.22
C SER A 97 13.16 -4.49 -4.19
N LEU A 98 13.55 -3.25 -4.37
CA LEU A 98 14.65 -2.85 -5.27
C LEU A 98 16.02 -2.89 -4.59
N GLY A 99 16.08 -3.30 -3.32
CA GLY A 99 17.29 -3.25 -2.50
C GLY A 99 17.52 -1.87 -1.87
N GLY A 100 18.44 -1.82 -0.88
CA GLY A 100 18.77 -0.57 -0.18
C GLY A 100 17.61 0.11 0.55
N GLY A 101 16.56 -0.64 0.92
CA GLY A 101 15.37 -0.09 1.57
C GLY A 101 14.35 0.54 0.59
N LYS A 102 14.62 0.53 -0.71
CA LYS A 102 13.72 1.05 -1.74
C LYS A 102 12.66 0.02 -2.09
N VAL A 103 11.43 0.49 -2.24
CA VAL A 103 10.28 -0.31 -2.65
C VAL A 103 9.61 0.33 -3.86
N HIS A 104 8.96 -0.50 -4.66
CA HIS A 104 8.15 -0.08 -5.80
C HIS A 104 6.81 -0.79 -5.71
N ILE A 105 5.72 -0.04 -5.66
CA ILE A 105 4.36 -0.58 -5.70
C ILE A 105 3.92 -0.55 -7.15
N THR A 106 3.60 -1.72 -7.67
CA THR A 106 3.26 -1.93 -9.09
C THR A 106 1.79 -2.22 -9.32
N GLN A 107 1.05 -2.67 -8.29
CA GLN A 107 -0.40 -2.87 -8.39
C GLN A 107 -1.11 -2.54 -7.07
N ILE A 108 -2.32 -2.01 -7.18
CA ILE A 108 -3.30 -1.85 -6.11
C ILE A 108 -4.63 -2.40 -6.60
N ASN A 109 -5.18 -3.43 -5.95
CA ASN A 109 -6.44 -4.09 -6.34
C ASN A 109 -6.45 -4.46 -7.84
N HIS A 110 -5.37 -5.02 -8.35
CA HIS A 110 -5.15 -5.41 -9.76
C HIS A 110 -5.05 -4.25 -10.77
N VAL A 111 -5.11 -3.00 -10.32
CA VAL A 111 -4.81 -1.83 -11.17
C VAL A 111 -3.32 -1.58 -11.15
N GLU A 112 -2.71 -1.53 -12.33
CA GLU A 112 -1.29 -1.18 -12.46
C GLU A 112 -1.06 0.25 -12.00
N VAL A 113 -0.07 0.45 -11.13
CA VAL A 113 0.36 1.75 -10.61
C VAL A 113 1.89 1.85 -10.65
N ASP A 114 2.39 3.05 -10.45
CA ASP A 114 3.83 3.33 -10.36
C ASP A 114 4.07 4.26 -9.17
N PHE A 115 4.54 3.68 -8.05
CA PHE A 115 4.67 4.41 -6.80
C PHE A 115 5.83 3.86 -5.95
N THR A 116 6.75 4.72 -5.52
CA THR A 116 7.95 4.32 -4.76
C THR A 116 7.86 4.62 -3.27
N GLY A 117 7.01 5.54 -2.86
CA GLY A 117 6.91 6.00 -1.47
C GLY A 117 8.13 6.77 -0.97
N GLU A 118 8.98 7.29 -1.86
CA GLU A 118 10.13 8.12 -1.50
C GLU A 118 9.71 9.52 -1.02
N TYR A 119 8.55 10.00 -1.45
CA TYR A 119 7.96 11.28 -1.08
C TYR A 119 6.79 11.11 -0.11
N SER A 120 6.40 12.21 0.53
CA SER A 120 5.11 12.25 1.23
C SER A 120 4.00 12.09 0.21
N ALA A 121 3.16 11.09 0.36
CA ALA A 121 2.17 10.75 -0.65
C ALA A 121 0.77 10.62 -0.06
N ILE A 122 -0.22 10.90 -0.89
CA ILE A 122 -1.62 10.59 -0.65
C ILE A 122 -2.15 9.78 -1.83
N ILE A 123 -2.90 8.73 -1.54
CA ILE A 123 -3.55 7.88 -2.54
C ILE A 123 -5.05 8.06 -2.37
N VAL A 124 -5.69 8.56 -3.42
CA VAL A 124 -7.13 8.79 -3.43
C VAL A 124 -7.78 7.73 -4.31
N VAL A 125 -8.66 6.92 -3.74
CA VAL A 125 -9.51 5.98 -4.46
C VAL A 125 -10.81 6.70 -4.79
N GLN A 126 -11.17 6.76 -6.07
CA GLN A 126 -12.26 7.61 -6.54
C GLN A 126 -13.04 6.99 -7.70
N LYS A 127 -14.22 7.52 -7.99
CA LYS A 127 -14.91 7.27 -9.25
C LYS A 127 -14.22 8.03 -10.37
N ASP A 128 -14.07 7.40 -11.54
CA ASP A 128 -13.47 8.01 -12.74
C ASP A 128 -14.50 8.94 -13.42
N VAL A 129 -14.75 10.09 -12.82
CA VAL A 129 -15.69 11.11 -13.30
C VAL A 129 -15.06 12.51 -13.31
N PRO A 130 -15.54 13.41 -14.18
CA PRO A 130 -15.04 14.78 -14.23
C PRO A 130 -15.17 15.51 -12.88
N GLY A 131 -14.19 16.37 -12.57
CA GLY A 131 -14.20 17.24 -11.40
C GLY A 131 -13.47 16.68 -10.19
N VAL A 132 -13.30 15.37 -10.03
CA VAL A 132 -12.65 14.79 -8.84
C VAL A 132 -11.18 15.18 -8.75
N VAL A 133 -10.43 15.10 -9.84
CA VAL A 133 -9.02 15.55 -9.88
C VAL A 133 -8.90 17.03 -9.57
N ALA A 134 -9.80 17.86 -10.12
CA ALA A 134 -9.83 19.29 -9.82
C ALA A 134 -10.08 19.54 -8.32
N TRP A 135 -10.99 18.78 -7.71
CA TRP A 135 -11.25 18.84 -6.27
C TRP A 135 -9.99 18.49 -5.46
N ILE A 136 -9.34 17.38 -5.76
CA ILE A 136 -8.11 16.95 -5.07
C ILE A 136 -7.03 18.04 -5.14
N THR A 137 -6.77 18.56 -6.34
CA THR A 137 -5.75 19.59 -6.54
C THR A 137 -6.12 20.92 -5.87
N SER A 138 -7.40 21.28 -5.82
CA SER A 138 -7.87 22.47 -5.07
C SER A 138 -7.64 22.30 -3.56
N CYS A 139 -7.99 21.15 -2.99
CA CYS A 139 -7.74 20.88 -1.57
C CYS A 139 -6.26 20.99 -1.20
N LEU A 140 -5.36 20.52 -2.06
CA LEU A 140 -3.92 20.62 -1.87
C LEU A 140 -3.42 22.07 -2.03
N SER A 141 -3.91 22.79 -3.06
CA SER A 141 -3.56 24.17 -3.33
C SER A 141 -3.97 25.11 -2.19
N ASP A 142 -5.18 24.95 -1.65
CA ASP A 142 -5.69 25.76 -0.52
C ASP A 142 -4.81 25.63 0.74
N ARG A 143 -4.10 24.51 0.86
CA ARG A 143 -3.14 24.25 1.93
C ARG A 143 -1.68 24.50 1.55
N ARG A 144 -1.46 25.13 0.39
CA ARG A 144 -0.13 25.47 -0.15
C ARG A 144 0.79 24.25 -0.27
N VAL A 145 0.22 23.07 -0.55
CA VAL A 145 1.00 21.85 -0.84
C VAL A 145 1.53 21.93 -2.26
N ASN A 146 2.85 21.84 -2.42
CA ASN A 146 3.47 21.73 -3.74
C ASN A 146 3.49 20.29 -4.18
N ILE A 147 2.88 20.00 -5.35
CA ILE A 147 2.81 18.67 -5.94
C ILE A 147 4.11 18.43 -6.71
N ALA A 148 4.89 17.43 -6.31
CA ALA A 148 6.07 16.98 -7.02
C ALA A 148 5.69 16.05 -8.18
N PHE A 149 4.83 15.08 -7.91
CA PHE A 149 4.30 14.16 -8.93
C PHE A 149 2.82 13.92 -8.69
N MET A 150 2.10 13.75 -9.78
CA MET A 150 0.70 13.34 -9.76
C MET A 150 0.45 12.34 -10.88
N ARG A 151 -0.09 11.19 -10.53
CA ARG A 151 -0.42 10.13 -11.48
C ARG A 151 -1.85 9.67 -11.24
N LEU A 152 -2.55 9.38 -12.33
CA LEU A 152 -3.90 8.83 -12.27
C LEU A 152 -3.91 7.49 -13.02
N PHE A 153 -4.32 6.47 -12.33
CA PHE A 153 -4.51 5.13 -12.86
C PHE A 153 -5.98 4.77 -12.74
N ARG A 154 -6.55 4.12 -13.74
CA ARG A 154 -7.94 3.70 -13.71
C ARG A 154 -8.09 2.24 -14.03
N GLU A 155 -9.02 1.58 -13.35
CA GLU A 155 -9.43 0.23 -13.67
C GLU A 155 -10.06 0.16 -15.06
N SER A 156 -11.07 1.02 -15.29
CA SER A 156 -11.69 1.23 -16.57
C SER A 156 -12.45 2.57 -16.57
N LYS A 157 -12.80 3.06 -17.77
CA LYS A 157 -13.51 4.34 -17.92
C LYS A 157 -14.83 4.35 -17.14
N GLY A 158 -15.00 5.34 -16.26
CA GLY A 158 -16.19 5.55 -15.45
C GLY A 158 -16.29 4.69 -14.21
N HIS A 159 -15.32 3.82 -13.92
CA HIS A 159 -15.26 2.97 -12.75
C HIS A 159 -14.31 3.52 -11.67
N THR A 160 -13.51 2.67 -11.06
CA THR A 160 -12.55 3.08 -10.03
C THR A 160 -11.29 3.66 -10.65
N ALA A 161 -10.79 4.74 -10.08
CA ALA A 161 -9.49 5.32 -10.37
C ALA A 161 -8.70 5.56 -9.08
N TYR A 162 -7.39 5.54 -9.21
CA TYR A 162 -6.44 5.83 -8.16
C TYR A 162 -5.65 7.07 -8.55
N THR A 163 -5.79 8.14 -7.78
CA THR A 163 -4.94 9.33 -7.93
C THR A 163 -3.87 9.28 -6.85
N ILE A 164 -2.61 9.15 -7.27
CA ILE A 164 -1.45 9.19 -6.40
C ILE A 164 -0.82 10.56 -6.53
N VAL A 165 -0.75 11.29 -5.43
CA VAL A 165 -0.10 12.60 -5.36
C VAL A 165 1.07 12.52 -4.41
N GLU A 166 2.25 12.88 -4.89
CA GLU A 166 3.49 12.97 -4.12
C GLU A 166 3.89 14.43 -3.98
N SER A 167 4.29 14.84 -2.79
CA SER A 167 4.64 16.22 -2.47
C SER A 167 6.05 16.36 -1.94
N ASP A 168 6.69 17.51 -2.19
CA ASP A 168 8.03 17.83 -1.70
C ASP A 168 8.10 17.94 -0.17
N GLY A 169 6.99 18.23 0.46
CA GLY A 169 6.91 18.43 1.90
C GLY A 169 5.92 17.48 2.59
N LYS A 170 5.87 17.55 3.91
CA LYS A 170 4.91 16.79 4.70
C LYS A 170 3.48 17.23 4.36
N LEU A 171 2.62 16.28 4.07
CA LEU A 171 1.19 16.54 3.86
C LEU A 171 0.50 16.91 5.20
N PRO A 172 -0.43 17.89 5.19
CA PRO A 172 -1.26 18.20 6.36
C PRO A 172 -2.08 16.99 6.81
N GLU A 173 -2.20 16.79 8.12
CA GLU A 173 -2.91 15.62 8.68
C GLU A 173 -4.39 15.58 8.27
N GLU A 174 -5.03 16.76 8.18
CA GLU A 174 -6.44 16.91 7.81
C GLU A 174 -6.73 16.83 6.31
N ILE A 175 -5.70 16.71 5.46
CA ILE A 175 -5.90 16.73 4.00
C ILE A 175 -6.78 15.58 3.51
N ALA A 176 -6.58 14.39 4.09
CA ALA A 176 -7.37 13.22 3.75
C ALA A 176 -8.87 13.43 4.03
N ASP A 177 -9.20 13.96 5.22
CA ASP A 177 -10.58 14.21 5.62
C ASP A 177 -11.24 15.29 4.75
N THR A 178 -10.45 16.27 4.30
CA THR A 178 -10.97 17.30 3.38
C THR A 178 -11.27 16.70 2.01
N ILE A 179 -10.38 15.86 1.48
CA ILE A 179 -10.57 15.22 0.17
C ILE A 179 -11.78 14.28 0.21
N ARG A 180 -11.99 13.54 1.30
CA ARG A 180 -13.15 12.65 1.51
C ARG A 180 -14.51 13.36 1.46
N GLN A 181 -14.58 14.69 1.58
CA GLN A 181 -15.86 15.43 1.50
C GLN A 181 -16.50 15.38 0.11
N ASN A 182 -15.79 14.99 -0.92
CA ASN A 182 -16.36 14.81 -2.26
C ASN A 182 -17.05 13.45 -2.35
N GLU A 183 -18.32 13.42 -2.75
CA GLU A 183 -19.15 12.20 -2.87
C GLU A 183 -18.61 11.13 -3.83
N HIS A 184 -17.70 11.51 -4.72
CA HIS A 184 -17.06 10.61 -5.68
C HIS A 184 -15.72 10.07 -5.18
N VAL A 185 -15.24 10.53 -4.03
CA VAL A 185 -14.09 9.96 -3.33
C VAL A 185 -14.56 8.77 -2.53
N LEU A 186 -13.97 7.61 -2.79
CA LEU A 186 -14.34 6.34 -2.15
C LEU A 186 -13.46 6.10 -0.92
N ASP A 187 -12.17 6.48 -1.00
CA ASP A 187 -11.21 6.37 0.09
C ASP A 187 -9.99 7.30 -0.11
N VAL A 188 -9.28 7.56 0.98
CA VAL A 188 -8.03 8.36 0.99
C VAL A 188 -7.09 7.82 2.04
#